data_f179a5351907e117b2fa279312cc651b
#
_entry.id   f179a5351907e117b2fa279312cc651b
#
_cell.length_a   1.000
_cell.length_b   1.000
_cell.length_c   1.000
_cell.angle_alpha   90.00
_cell.angle_beta   90.00
_cell.angle_gamma   90.00
#
_symmetry.space_group_name_H-M   'P 1'
#
loop_
_entity.id
_entity.type
_entity.pdbx_description
1 polymer ?
#
loop_
_entity_poly.entity_id
_entity_poly.type
_entity_poly.pdbx_seq_one_letter_code
_entity_poly.pdbx_strand_id
1 'polypeptide(L)'
;MRKISIIISSLLLMLITFTKVNSDEKFSSWIIEFKKKAINEGISEKTVDAVMNNAIFLPKVIEYDRYQPEFYEDTKTYVSKRTSKDKVKKGKRIYKKNKNLINIVDKEFKVEKELLLALMGIETNYGTYLGKMDIISSLATLSYDKRRSEFFSNELITILKLIDQNKVDKDILFGSWAGAFGNFQFMPTTISNYAIDYNNNSIIELKEAEDSFASAANYLNKIGWRKNEPCFFNIELNENIPRKLLNTSAKKIKHKRKFKYYKKYIKEFENLNIGDNVKVAVITPDSDIVKDNNKLKPAYLVFPNYDRV
;
A
#
# COMPACT_ATOMS: atom_id res chain seq x y z
N MET A 1 -3.54 54.77 -10.21
CA MET A 1 -3.88 53.38 -9.72
C MET A 1 -3.49 52.26 -10.70
N ARG A 2 -3.69 52.40 -12.03
CA ARG A 2 -3.34 51.33 -13.01
C ARG A 2 -1.84 50.98 -13.10
N LYS A 3 -0.93 51.96 -12.93
CA LYS A 3 0.55 51.73 -13.00
C LYS A 3 1.10 51.01 -11.76
N ILE A 4 0.48 51.18 -10.58
CA ILE A 4 0.90 50.51 -9.32
C ILE A 4 0.46 49.04 -9.37
N SER A 5 -0.72 48.76 -9.97
CA SER A 5 -1.22 47.38 -10.10
C SER A 5 -0.37 46.50 -11.03
N ILE A 6 0.22 47.09 -12.08
CA ILE A 6 1.10 46.39 -13.04
C ILE A 6 2.46 46.07 -12.38
N ILE A 7 2.99 46.96 -11.55
CA ILE A 7 4.27 46.76 -10.84
C ILE A 7 4.12 45.66 -9.76
N ILE A 8 3.02 45.64 -9.05
CA ILE A 8 2.76 44.58 -8.04
C ILE A 8 2.56 43.22 -8.70
N SER A 9 1.87 43.16 -9.86
CA SER A 9 1.66 41.93 -10.62
C SER A 9 2.97 41.38 -11.19
N SER A 10 3.86 42.24 -11.72
CA SER A 10 5.17 41.81 -12.23
C SER A 10 6.13 41.40 -11.10
N LEU A 11 6.09 42.04 -9.92
CA LEU A 11 6.89 41.65 -8.76
C LEU A 11 6.43 40.30 -8.20
N LEU A 12 5.13 40.03 -8.17
CA LEU A 12 4.55 38.74 -7.74
C LEU A 12 4.93 37.62 -8.71
N LEU A 13 4.90 37.88 -10.02
CA LEU A 13 5.33 36.93 -11.04
C LEU A 13 6.83 36.61 -10.94
N MET A 14 7.66 37.61 -10.65
CA MET A 14 9.10 37.45 -10.48
C MET A 14 9.44 36.66 -9.20
N LEU A 15 8.71 36.86 -8.10
CA LEU A 15 8.85 36.07 -6.86
C LEU A 15 8.49 34.60 -7.08
N ILE A 16 7.45 34.30 -7.84
CA ILE A 16 7.03 32.91 -8.15
C ILE A 16 8.08 32.20 -9.01
N THR A 17 8.68 32.89 -9.97
CA THR A 17 9.75 32.32 -10.81
C THR A 17 11.04 32.08 -10.00
N PHE A 18 11.42 32.99 -9.12
CA PHE A 18 12.61 32.82 -8.25
C PHE A 18 12.48 31.66 -7.27
N THR A 19 11.29 31.41 -6.72
CA THR A 19 11.08 30.28 -5.81
C THR A 19 11.12 28.94 -6.55
N LYS A 20 10.65 28.86 -7.77
CA LYS A 20 10.66 27.65 -8.60
C LYS A 20 12.08 27.29 -9.06
N VAL A 21 12.83 28.27 -9.56
CA VAL A 21 14.25 28.08 -9.97
C VAL A 21 15.11 27.62 -8.77
N ASN A 22 14.95 28.21 -7.61
CA ASN A 22 15.74 27.86 -6.41
C ASN A 22 15.40 26.44 -5.87
N SER A 23 14.19 25.95 -6.09
CA SER A 23 13.78 24.58 -5.74
C SER A 23 14.39 23.54 -6.70
N ASP A 24 14.40 23.83 -7.98
CA ASP A 24 14.94 22.93 -9.01
C ASP A 24 16.48 22.80 -8.90
N GLU A 25 17.20 23.88 -8.60
CA GLU A 25 18.65 23.85 -8.37
C GLU A 25 19.03 23.02 -7.14
N LYS A 26 18.28 23.14 -6.04
CA LYS A 26 18.52 22.36 -4.82
C LYS A 26 18.22 20.88 -5.03
N PHE A 27 17.16 20.55 -5.76
CA PHE A 27 16.85 19.17 -6.11
C PHE A 27 17.91 18.58 -7.03
N SER A 28 18.39 19.33 -8.03
CA SER A 28 19.48 18.91 -8.92
C SER A 28 20.78 18.61 -8.14
N SER A 29 21.13 19.48 -7.19
CA SER A 29 22.28 19.24 -6.31
C SER A 29 22.10 17.97 -5.46
N TRP A 30 20.88 17.73 -4.93
CA TRP A 30 20.56 16.52 -4.21
C TRP A 30 20.66 15.27 -5.09
N ILE A 31 20.19 15.31 -6.36
CA ILE A 31 20.35 14.22 -7.32
C ILE A 31 21.82 13.82 -7.49
N ILE A 32 22.72 14.79 -7.60
CA ILE A 32 24.17 14.53 -7.73
C ILE A 32 24.69 13.76 -6.50
N GLU A 33 24.33 14.18 -5.30
CA GLU A 33 24.75 13.51 -4.07
C GLU A 33 24.09 12.12 -3.93
N PHE A 34 22.83 11.99 -4.32
CA PHE A 34 22.15 10.71 -4.29
C PHE A 34 22.75 9.71 -5.29
N LYS A 35 23.15 10.14 -6.47
CA LYS A 35 23.86 9.30 -7.46
C LYS A 35 25.16 8.72 -6.87
N LYS A 36 25.97 9.55 -6.19
CA LYS A 36 27.19 9.06 -5.50
C LYS A 36 26.84 8.01 -4.45
N LYS A 37 25.80 8.25 -3.65
CA LYS A 37 25.29 7.27 -2.67
C LYS A 37 24.90 5.96 -3.35
N ALA A 38 24.13 6.01 -4.44
CA ALA A 38 23.68 4.83 -5.17
C ALA A 38 24.86 3.99 -5.73
N ILE A 39 25.88 4.66 -6.27
CA ILE A 39 27.11 4.00 -6.74
C ILE A 39 27.85 3.33 -5.57
N ASN A 40 27.99 4.01 -4.44
CA ASN A 40 28.61 3.46 -3.23
C ASN A 40 27.83 2.26 -2.65
N GLU A 41 26.52 2.18 -2.92
CA GLU A 41 25.66 1.03 -2.60
C GLU A 41 25.80 -0.15 -3.60
N GLY A 42 26.74 -0.04 -4.55
CA GLY A 42 27.09 -1.10 -5.50
C GLY A 42 26.25 -1.13 -6.77
N ILE A 43 25.53 -0.06 -7.09
CA ILE A 43 24.78 0.07 -8.35
C ILE A 43 25.73 0.61 -9.43
N SER A 44 25.68 0.06 -10.64
CA SER A 44 26.56 0.52 -11.73
C SER A 44 26.29 1.99 -12.09
N GLU A 45 27.35 2.75 -12.35
CA GLU A 45 27.25 4.15 -12.78
C GLU A 45 26.37 4.30 -14.02
N LYS A 46 26.48 3.36 -14.96
CA LYS A 46 25.64 3.30 -16.17
C LYS A 46 24.15 3.29 -15.83
N THR A 47 23.72 2.45 -14.90
CA THR A 47 22.29 2.38 -14.48
C THR A 47 21.88 3.65 -13.73
N VAL A 48 22.71 4.10 -12.80
CA VAL A 48 22.42 5.32 -12.02
C VAL A 48 22.25 6.50 -12.95
N ASP A 49 23.12 6.69 -13.94
CA ASP A 49 23.02 7.78 -14.91
C ASP A 49 21.81 7.64 -15.83
N ALA A 50 21.58 6.46 -16.39
CA ALA A 50 20.46 6.22 -17.30
C ALA A 50 19.09 6.49 -16.64
N VAL A 51 18.98 6.27 -15.32
CA VAL A 51 17.74 6.41 -14.60
C VAL A 51 17.62 7.78 -13.93
N MET A 52 18.63 8.19 -13.15
CA MET A 52 18.54 9.39 -12.30
C MET A 52 18.69 10.69 -13.07
N ASN A 53 19.32 10.71 -14.24
CA ASN A 53 19.41 11.92 -15.08
C ASN A 53 18.04 12.39 -15.59
N ASN A 54 17.04 11.50 -15.63
CA ASN A 54 15.68 11.80 -16.06
C ASN A 54 14.74 12.10 -14.88
N ALA A 55 15.20 12.00 -13.64
CA ALA A 55 14.39 12.24 -12.46
C ALA A 55 14.07 13.75 -12.33
N ILE A 56 12.80 14.07 -12.19
CA ILE A 56 12.31 15.44 -12.03
C ILE A 56 11.65 15.65 -10.68
N PHE A 57 11.70 16.89 -10.18
CA PHE A 57 11.01 17.27 -8.95
C PHE A 57 9.50 17.37 -9.17
N LEU A 58 8.72 16.64 -8.36
CA LEU A 58 7.26 16.55 -8.45
C LEU A 58 6.58 17.10 -7.18
N PRO A 59 6.38 18.43 -7.03
CA PRO A 59 5.82 19.03 -5.82
C PRO A 59 4.48 18.42 -5.39
N LYS A 60 3.65 18.02 -6.35
CA LYS A 60 2.35 17.40 -6.10
C LYS A 60 2.43 16.07 -5.34
N VAL A 61 3.53 15.35 -5.48
CA VAL A 61 3.79 14.12 -4.74
C VAL A 61 3.92 14.40 -3.24
N ILE A 62 4.54 15.53 -2.88
CA ILE A 62 4.65 16.00 -1.49
C ILE A 62 3.27 16.36 -0.91
N GLU A 63 2.42 16.99 -1.71
CA GLU A 63 1.03 17.30 -1.31
C GLU A 63 0.26 16.02 -1.00
N TYR A 64 0.33 15.02 -1.87
CA TYR A 64 -0.31 13.71 -1.66
C TYR A 64 0.22 12.99 -0.43
N ASP A 65 1.53 13.08 -0.14
CA ASP A 65 2.12 12.49 1.05
C ASP A 65 1.60 13.12 2.35
N ARG A 66 1.25 14.40 2.32
CA ARG A 66 0.75 15.14 3.48
C ARG A 66 -0.75 15.06 3.67
N TYR A 67 -1.50 14.76 2.63
CA TYR A 67 -2.95 14.68 2.66
C TYR A 67 -3.46 13.33 2.14
N GLN A 68 -3.96 12.50 3.03
CA GLN A 68 -4.50 11.17 2.75
C GLN A 68 -5.96 11.10 3.26
N PRO A 69 -6.96 11.31 2.36
CA PRO A 69 -8.37 11.43 2.75
C PRO A 69 -8.97 10.16 3.38
N GLU A 70 -8.42 8.98 3.09
CA GLU A 70 -8.88 7.67 3.58
C GLU A 70 -8.86 7.52 5.11
N PHE A 71 -8.15 8.36 5.84
CA PHE A 71 -8.13 8.33 7.30
C PHE A 71 -9.36 8.95 7.96
N TYR A 72 -10.30 9.49 7.20
CA TYR A 72 -11.46 10.22 7.70
C TYR A 72 -12.81 9.54 7.41
N GLU A 73 -12.79 8.32 6.83
CA GLU A 73 -14.01 7.56 6.52
C GLU A 73 -14.32 6.54 7.64
N ASP A 74 -15.62 6.44 8.02
CA ASP A 74 -16.07 5.32 8.86
C ASP A 74 -16.03 3.99 8.09
N THR A 75 -15.95 2.87 8.83
CA THR A 75 -15.81 1.53 8.25
C THR A 75 -16.93 1.18 7.28
N LYS A 76 -18.19 1.55 7.57
CA LYS A 76 -19.35 1.24 6.72
C LYS A 76 -19.22 1.95 5.37
N THR A 77 -18.89 3.23 5.39
CA THR A 77 -18.67 4.04 4.18
C THR A 77 -17.49 3.50 3.38
N TYR A 78 -16.37 3.23 4.04
CA TYR A 78 -15.17 2.67 3.42
C TYR A 78 -15.46 1.35 2.71
N VAL A 79 -16.09 0.39 3.40
CA VAL A 79 -16.42 -0.93 2.86
C VAL A 79 -17.41 -0.81 1.70
N SER A 80 -18.49 -0.01 1.86
CA SER A 80 -19.52 0.13 0.82
C SER A 80 -18.98 0.65 -0.50
N LYS A 81 -18.05 1.60 -0.45
CA LYS A 81 -17.38 2.13 -1.66
C LYS A 81 -16.48 1.10 -2.34
N ARG A 82 -15.89 0.18 -1.58
CA ARG A 82 -14.89 -0.77 -2.09
C ARG A 82 -15.43 -2.17 -2.41
N THR A 83 -16.67 -2.47 -2.01
CA THR A 83 -17.31 -3.79 -2.23
C THR A 83 -18.59 -3.71 -3.06
N SER A 84 -18.67 -2.75 -3.98
CA SER A 84 -19.85 -2.60 -4.85
C SER A 84 -20.11 -3.85 -5.71
N LYS A 85 -21.39 -4.06 -6.08
CA LYS A 85 -21.79 -5.17 -6.97
C LYS A 85 -21.00 -5.19 -8.28
N ASP A 86 -20.67 -4.01 -8.82
CA ASP A 86 -19.88 -3.90 -10.06
C ASP A 86 -18.43 -4.34 -9.87
N LYS A 87 -17.81 -4.01 -8.71
CA LYS A 87 -16.48 -4.54 -8.38
C LYS A 87 -16.49 -6.05 -8.25
N VAL A 88 -17.47 -6.63 -7.57
CA VAL A 88 -17.61 -8.09 -7.47
C VAL A 88 -17.80 -8.73 -8.86
N LYS A 89 -18.65 -8.15 -9.72
CA LYS A 89 -18.83 -8.61 -11.10
C LYS A 89 -17.54 -8.54 -11.92
N LYS A 90 -16.75 -7.46 -11.73
CA LYS A 90 -15.44 -7.31 -12.38
C LYS A 90 -14.45 -8.36 -11.89
N GLY A 91 -14.35 -8.61 -10.58
CA GLY A 91 -13.51 -9.67 -10.02
C GLY A 91 -13.84 -11.05 -10.57
N LYS A 92 -15.14 -11.39 -10.68
CA LYS A 92 -15.59 -12.65 -11.30
C LYS A 92 -15.15 -12.76 -12.77
N ARG A 93 -15.13 -11.65 -13.53
CA ARG A 93 -14.62 -11.64 -14.92
C ARG A 93 -13.11 -11.87 -14.97
N ILE A 94 -12.34 -11.20 -14.10
CA ILE A 94 -10.88 -11.40 -14.00
C ILE A 94 -10.58 -12.86 -13.65
N TYR A 95 -11.28 -13.43 -12.67
CA TYR A 95 -11.15 -14.85 -12.33
C TYR A 95 -11.44 -15.75 -13.52
N LYS A 96 -12.56 -15.51 -14.23
CA LYS A 96 -12.92 -16.34 -15.41
C LYS A 96 -11.83 -16.28 -16.49
N LYS A 97 -11.26 -15.08 -16.74
CA LYS A 97 -10.18 -14.88 -17.73
C LYS A 97 -8.90 -15.64 -17.34
N ASN A 98 -8.53 -15.65 -16.06
CA ASN A 98 -7.27 -16.20 -15.58
C ASN A 98 -7.47 -17.46 -14.70
N LYS A 99 -8.55 -18.22 -14.90
CA LYS A 99 -9.00 -19.27 -13.99
C LYS A 99 -7.93 -20.31 -13.69
N ASN A 100 -7.25 -20.81 -14.72
CA ASN A 100 -6.22 -21.84 -14.57
C ASN A 100 -5.04 -21.32 -13.73
N LEU A 101 -4.49 -20.17 -14.10
CA LEU A 101 -3.39 -19.53 -13.39
C LEU A 101 -3.74 -19.31 -11.92
N ILE A 102 -4.88 -18.66 -11.64
CA ILE A 102 -5.25 -18.29 -10.27
C ILE A 102 -5.49 -19.54 -9.41
N ASN A 103 -6.05 -20.62 -9.96
CA ASN A 103 -6.22 -21.88 -9.23
C ASN A 103 -4.89 -22.59 -8.97
N ILE A 104 -3.93 -22.52 -9.88
CA ILE A 104 -2.58 -23.07 -9.67
C ILE A 104 -1.88 -22.29 -8.55
N VAL A 105 -1.87 -20.95 -8.63
CA VAL A 105 -1.28 -20.06 -7.63
C VAL A 105 -1.91 -20.26 -6.24
N ASP A 106 -3.25 -20.34 -6.15
CA ASP A 106 -3.98 -20.66 -4.90
C ASP A 106 -3.46 -21.95 -4.26
N LYS A 107 -3.31 -23.02 -5.06
CA LYS A 107 -2.88 -24.32 -4.58
C LYS A 107 -1.39 -24.33 -4.17
N GLU A 108 -0.56 -23.74 -4.99
CA GLU A 108 0.92 -23.72 -4.82
C GLU A 108 1.33 -22.90 -3.59
N PHE A 109 0.84 -21.67 -3.51
CA PHE A 109 1.22 -20.73 -2.42
C PHE A 109 0.33 -20.83 -1.19
N LYS A 110 -0.74 -21.65 -1.21
CA LYS A 110 -1.69 -21.81 -0.11
C LYS A 110 -2.32 -20.48 0.34
N VAL A 111 -2.75 -19.68 -0.62
CA VAL A 111 -3.45 -18.41 -0.43
C VAL A 111 -4.74 -18.45 -1.24
N GLU A 112 -5.86 -18.11 -0.59
CA GLU A 112 -7.17 -18.16 -1.24
C GLU A 112 -7.24 -17.23 -2.44
N LYS A 113 -7.71 -17.73 -3.57
CA LYS A 113 -7.94 -16.95 -4.79
C LYS A 113 -8.90 -15.78 -4.57
N GLU A 114 -9.85 -15.94 -3.67
CA GLU A 114 -10.80 -14.89 -3.30
C GLU A 114 -10.08 -13.71 -2.63
N LEU A 115 -9.08 -13.98 -1.79
CA LEU A 115 -8.25 -12.94 -1.17
C LEU A 115 -7.41 -12.20 -2.22
N LEU A 116 -6.73 -12.94 -3.11
CA LEU A 116 -5.93 -12.34 -4.18
C LEU A 116 -6.78 -11.42 -5.07
N LEU A 117 -7.97 -11.90 -5.47
CA LEU A 117 -8.90 -11.10 -6.27
C LEU A 117 -9.41 -9.87 -5.51
N ALA A 118 -9.70 -10.01 -4.21
CA ALA A 118 -10.14 -8.89 -3.39
C ALA A 118 -9.04 -7.81 -3.26
N LEU A 119 -7.80 -8.20 -3.00
CA LEU A 119 -6.65 -7.28 -2.93
C LEU A 119 -6.44 -6.55 -4.25
N MET A 120 -6.39 -7.27 -5.39
CA MET A 120 -6.28 -6.63 -6.70
C MET A 120 -7.44 -5.65 -6.97
N GLY A 121 -8.66 -6.00 -6.49
CA GLY A 121 -9.83 -5.13 -6.59
C GLY A 121 -9.71 -3.85 -5.75
N ILE A 122 -9.14 -3.94 -4.55
CA ILE A 122 -8.93 -2.80 -3.65
C ILE A 122 -7.81 -1.90 -4.18
N GLU A 123 -6.65 -2.48 -4.48
CA GLU A 123 -5.45 -1.76 -4.85
C GLU A 123 -5.58 -1.03 -6.19
N THR A 124 -6.02 -1.72 -7.23
CA THR A 124 -5.97 -1.17 -8.60
C THR A 124 -7.31 -1.22 -9.35
N ASN A 125 -8.39 -1.58 -8.66
CA ASN A 125 -9.67 -1.88 -9.33
C ASN A 125 -9.47 -2.86 -10.50
N TYR A 126 -8.77 -3.97 -10.21
CA TYR A 126 -8.42 -5.01 -11.18
C TYR A 126 -7.59 -4.50 -12.36
N GLY A 127 -6.51 -3.79 -12.07
CA GLY A 127 -5.57 -3.27 -13.07
C GLY A 127 -6.07 -2.06 -13.86
N THR A 128 -7.20 -1.44 -13.49
CA THR A 128 -7.72 -0.25 -14.17
C THR A 128 -7.02 1.03 -13.71
N TYR A 129 -6.60 1.09 -12.45
CA TYR A 129 -5.96 2.25 -11.83
C TYR A 129 -4.59 1.85 -11.27
N LEU A 130 -3.61 1.70 -12.15
CA LEU A 130 -2.23 1.33 -11.80
C LEU A 130 -1.40 2.53 -11.31
N GLY A 131 -1.94 3.74 -11.44
CA GLY A 131 -1.17 4.97 -11.28
C GLY A 131 -0.48 5.39 -12.59
N LYS A 132 -0.16 6.69 -12.70
CA LYS A 132 0.46 7.29 -13.89
C LYS A 132 1.67 8.15 -13.54
N MET A 133 2.10 8.13 -12.27
CA MET A 133 3.26 8.89 -11.83
C MET A 133 4.53 8.13 -12.21
N ASP A 134 5.53 8.85 -12.67
CA ASP A 134 6.87 8.31 -12.80
C ASP A 134 7.41 7.93 -11.42
N ILE A 135 7.71 6.65 -11.22
CA ILE A 135 8.09 6.09 -9.91
C ILE A 135 9.43 6.64 -9.47
N ILE A 136 10.38 6.78 -10.38
CA ILE A 136 11.73 7.27 -10.07
C ILE A 136 11.65 8.71 -9.58
N SER A 137 10.98 9.59 -10.32
CA SER A 137 10.79 11.00 -9.94
C SER A 137 9.99 11.14 -8.64
N SER A 138 8.97 10.28 -8.44
CA SER A 138 8.17 10.26 -7.21
C SER A 138 9.02 9.88 -5.99
N LEU A 139 9.76 8.79 -6.08
CA LEU A 139 10.66 8.34 -5.01
C LEU A 139 11.80 9.33 -4.77
N ALA A 140 12.40 9.90 -5.82
CA ALA A 140 13.43 10.92 -5.69
C ALA A 140 12.90 12.17 -4.97
N THR A 141 11.70 12.65 -5.36
CA THR A 141 11.04 13.78 -4.70
C THR A 141 10.78 13.52 -3.22
N LEU A 142 10.24 12.35 -2.87
CA LEU A 142 9.94 11.96 -1.48
C LEU A 142 11.21 11.69 -0.66
N SER A 143 12.28 11.23 -1.31
CA SER A 143 13.60 11.08 -0.69
C SER A 143 14.24 12.44 -0.38
N TYR A 144 14.05 13.40 -1.27
CA TYR A 144 14.49 14.78 -1.08
C TYR A 144 13.68 15.49 0.02
N ASP A 145 12.37 15.22 0.15
CA ASP A 145 11.52 15.77 1.21
C ASP A 145 11.87 15.15 2.57
N LYS A 146 12.11 15.99 3.59
CA LYS A 146 12.67 15.55 4.88
C LYS A 146 11.76 14.63 5.70
N ARG A 147 10.46 14.56 5.40
CA ARG A 147 9.48 13.90 6.28
C ARG A 147 9.69 12.39 6.44
N ARG A 148 9.96 11.68 5.34
CA ARG A 148 10.21 10.22 5.30
C ARG A 148 11.40 9.88 4.39
N SER A 149 12.40 10.76 4.36
CA SER A 149 13.54 10.71 3.44
C SER A 149 14.26 9.36 3.46
N GLU A 150 14.55 8.82 4.63
CA GLU A 150 15.25 7.53 4.77
C GLU A 150 14.46 6.37 4.16
N PHE A 151 13.15 6.29 4.46
CA PHE A 151 12.27 5.27 3.90
C PHE A 151 12.26 5.32 2.36
N PHE A 152 11.98 6.49 1.78
CA PHE A 152 11.91 6.62 0.32
C PHE A 152 13.27 6.50 -0.37
N SER A 153 14.36 6.91 0.28
CA SER A 153 15.71 6.68 -0.24
C SER A 153 16.04 5.19 -0.34
N ASN A 154 15.61 4.39 0.64
CA ASN A 154 15.77 2.94 0.59
C ASN A 154 14.94 2.32 -0.54
N GLU A 155 13.71 2.78 -0.75
CA GLU A 155 12.89 2.34 -1.88
C GLU A 155 13.53 2.70 -3.23
N LEU A 156 14.08 3.92 -3.36
CA LEU A 156 14.75 4.37 -4.58
C LEU A 156 16.06 3.57 -4.85
N ILE A 157 16.88 3.33 -3.85
CA ILE A 157 18.07 2.46 -3.97
C ILE A 157 17.64 1.05 -4.40
N THR A 158 16.59 0.52 -3.81
CA THR A 158 16.12 -0.84 -4.11
C THR A 158 15.64 -0.97 -5.56
N ILE A 159 14.85 0.00 -6.07
CA ILE A 159 14.42 -0.07 -7.48
C ILE A 159 15.59 0.09 -8.46
N LEU A 160 16.56 0.94 -8.14
CA LEU A 160 17.78 1.05 -8.95
C LEU A 160 18.57 -0.27 -8.98
N LYS A 161 18.70 -0.99 -7.84
CA LYS A 161 19.33 -2.33 -7.80
C LYS A 161 18.57 -3.35 -8.66
N LEU A 162 17.23 -3.32 -8.64
CA LEU A 162 16.41 -4.22 -9.47
C LEU A 162 16.58 -3.94 -10.97
N ILE A 163 16.70 -2.67 -11.37
CA ILE A 163 16.98 -2.26 -12.74
C ILE A 163 18.40 -2.70 -13.16
N ASP A 164 19.39 -2.46 -12.31
CA ASP A 164 20.80 -2.82 -12.57
C ASP A 164 20.98 -4.32 -12.75
N GLN A 165 20.19 -5.12 -12.05
CA GLN A 165 20.12 -6.58 -12.18
C GLN A 165 19.28 -7.06 -13.36
N ASN A 166 18.73 -6.17 -14.18
CA ASN A 166 17.79 -6.45 -15.27
C ASN A 166 16.53 -7.23 -14.84
N LYS A 167 16.13 -7.15 -13.57
CA LYS A 167 14.92 -7.80 -13.05
C LYS A 167 13.64 -7.00 -13.31
N VAL A 168 13.77 -5.70 -13.46
CA VAL A 168 12.66 -4.77 -13.73
C VAL A 168 13.07 -3.82 -14.85
N ASP A 169 12.20 -3.65 -15.84
CA ASP A 169 12.41 -2.70 -16.91
C ASP A 169 12.09 -1.27 -16.43
N LYS A 170 13.06 -0.36 -16.58
CA LYS A 170 12.92 1.06 -16.20
C LYS A 170 11.82 1.79 -16.98
N ASP A 171 11.55 1.39 -18.22
CA ASP A 171 10.67 2.11 -19.14
C ASP A 171 9.17 1.89 -18.82
N ILE A 172 8.86 0.87 -18.00
CA ILE A 172 7.48 0.60 -17.56
C ILE A 172 7.15 1.08 -16.15
N LEU A 173 8.08 1.77 -15.47
CA LEU A 173 7.96 2.18 -14.07
C LEU A 173 7.02 3.39 -13.87
N PHE A 174 5.76 3.22 -14.21
CA PHE A 174 4.67 4.13 -13.87
C PHE A 174 3.73 3.48 -12.87
N GLY A 175 3.41 4.20 -11.80
CA GLY A 175 2.63 3.66 -10.69
C GLY A 175 1.99 4.74 -9.82
N SER A 176 1.90 4.47 -8.52
CA SER A 176 1.36 5.43 -7.55
C SER A 176 2.34 6.59 -7.30
N TRP A 177 1.81 7.65 -6.70
CA TRP A 177 2.61 8.79 -6.25
C TRP A 177 3.68 8.42 -5.19
N ALA A 178 3.47 7.33 -4.45
CA ALA A 178 4.39 6.84 -3.42
C ALA A 178 5.40 5.80 -3.94
N GLY A 179 5.41 5.50 -5.24
CA GLY A 179 6.34 4.54 -5.83
C GLY A 179 5.84 3.09 -5.84
N ALA A 180 4.57 2.84 -5.50
CA ALA A 180 3.99 1.51 -5.59
C ALA A 180 3.64 1.15 -7.05
N PHE A 181 3.82 -0.13 -7.40
CA PHE A 181 3.82 -0.61 -8.76
C PHE A 181 2.98 -1.88 -8.97
N GLY A 182 2.38 -1.98 -10.16
CA GLY A 182 1.71 -3.19 -10.63
C GLY A 182 0.32 -3.42 -10.06
N ASN A 183 -0.25 -4.58 -10.37
CA ASN A 183 -1.65 -4.94 -10.05
C ASN A 183 -1.95 -4.97 -8.55
N PHE A 184 -0.96 -5.24 -7.70
CA PHE A 184 -1.05 -5.32 -6.24
C PHE A 184 -0.29 -4.20 -5.53
N GLN A 185 0.14 -3.16 -6.24
CA GLN A 185 0.79 -1.96 -5.69
C GLN A 185 1.97 -2.25 -4.76
N PHE A 186 2.91 -3.06 -5.24
CA PHE A 186 4.13 -3.38 -4.49
C PHE A 186 5.11 -2.21 -4.45
N MET A 187 5.64 -1.94 -3.27
CA MET A 187 6.80 -1.06 -3.12
C MET A 187 8.08 -1.77 -3.61
N PRO A 188 9.11 -1.04 -4.05
CA PRO A 188 10.37 -1.64 -4.52
C PRO A 188 10.99 -2.68 -3.58
N THR A 189 10.99 -2.42 -2.27
CA THR A 189 11.46 -3.40 -1.27
C THR A 189 10.59 -4.65 -1.21
N THR A 190 9.28 -4.52 -1.42
CA THR A 190 8.38 -5.67 -1.52
C THR A 190 8.66 -6.47 -2.79
N ILE A 191 8.93 -5.80 -3.91
CA ILE A 191 9.33 -6.46 -5.17
C ILE A 191 10.61 -7.26 -4.94
N SER A 192 11.65 -6.61 -4.39
CA SER A 192 12.95 -7.25 -4.15
C SER A 192 12.86 -8.50 -3.27
N ASN A 193 11.98 -8.48 -2.26
CA ASN A 193 11.89 -9.55 -1.28
C ASN A 193 10.92 -10.67 -1.67
N TYR A 194 9.90 -10.39 -2.47
CA TYR A 194 8.77 -11.31 -2.64
C TYR A 194 8.29 -11.49 -4.08
N ALA A 195 8.64 -10.61 -5.01
CA ALA A 195 8.19 -10.76 -6.38
C ALA A 195 8.89 -11.94 -7.07
N ILE A 196 8.17 -12.57 -7.99
CA ILE A 196 8.60 -13.75 -8.73
C ILE A 196 8.39 -13.49 -10.22
N ASP A 197 9.39 -13.79 -11.02
CA ASP A 197 9.27 -14.03 -12.45
C ASP A 197 8.66 -15.43 -12.61
N TYR A 198 7.33 -15.51 -12.69
CA TYR A 198 6.60 -16.77 -12.65
C TYR A 198 6.52 -17.44 -14.03
N ASN A 199 6.57 -16.66 -15.10
CA ASN A 199 6.61 -17.15 -16.47
C ASN A 199 8.01 -17.49 -16.98
N ASN A 200 9.07 -17.19 -16.17
CA ASN A 200 10.49 -17.44 -16.44
C ASN A 200 11.00 -16.70 -17.69
N ASN A 201 10.55 -15.48 -17.95
CA ASN A 201 11.05 -14.65 -19.03
C ASN A 201 12.22 -13.73 -18.63
N SER A 202 12.71 -13.87 -17.39
CA SER A 202 13.83 -13.13 -16.77
C SER A 202 13.49 -11.71 -16.33
N ILE A 203 12.24 -11.25 -16.44
CA ILE A 203 11.76 -9.92 -16.04
C ILE A 203 10.54 -10.08 -15.13
N ILE A 204 10.46 -9.28 -14.07
CA ILE A 204 9.31 -9.24 -13.17
C ILE A 204 8.29 -8.23 -13.70
N GLU A 205 7.18 -8.71 -14.21
CA GLU A 205 6.13 -7.93 -14.88
C GLU A 205 4.86 -7.82 -14.03
N LEU A 206 4.87 -7.00 -12.99
CA LEU A 206 3.77 -6.90 -12.03
C LEU A 206 2.46 -6.28 -12.58
N LYS A 207 2.43 -5.89 -13.84
CA LYS A 207 1.21 -5.53 -14.59
C LYS A 207 0.59 -6.73 -15.29
N GLU A 208 1.38 -7.77 -15.56
CA GLU A 208 0.92 -9.02 -16.15
C GLU A 208 0.34 -9.96 -15.09
N ALA A 209 -0.60 -10.80 -15.49
CA ALA A 209 -1.34 -11.64 -14.55
C ALA A 209 -0.44 -12.68 -13.88
N GLU A 210 0.46 -13.31 -14.63
CA GLU A 210 1.29 -14.43 -14.17
C GLU A 210 2.16 -14.00 -12.99
N ASP A 211 3.03 -13.04 -13.20
CA ASP A 211 3.94 -12.56 -12.17
C ASP A 211 3.19 -11.86 -11.03
N SER A 212 2.15 -11.09 -11.35
CA SER A 212 1.45 -10.31 -10.33
C SER A 212 0.69 -11.19 -9.34
N PHE A 213 -0.05 -12.20 -9.80
CA PHE A 213 -0.76 -13.12 -8.90
C PHE A 213 0.20 -14.02 -8.12
N ALA A 214 1.23 -14.55 -8.76
CA ALA A 214 2.23 -15.38 -8.10
C ALA A 214 3.01 -14.59 -7.04
N SER A 215 3.45 -13.38 -7.37
CA SER A 215 4.14 -12.48 -6.43
C SER A 215 3.28 -12.12 -5.23
N ALA A 216 2.00 -11.77 -5.44
CA ALA A 216 1.09 -11.45 -4.35
C ALA A 216 0.83 -12.66 -3.44
N ALA A 217 0.67 -13.84 -4.00
CA ALA A 217 0.49 -15.07 -3.25
C ALA A 217 1.78 -15.45 -2.48
N ASN A 218 2.96 -15.33 -3.11
CA ASN A 218 4.23 -15.54 -2.44
C ASN A 218 4.44 -14.57 -1.27
N TYR A 219 4.15 -13.28 -1.47
CA TYR A 219 4.20 -12.29 -0.40
C TYR A 219 3.35 -12.72 0.80
N LEU A 220 2.06 -13.01 0.59
CA LEU A 220 1.15 -13.42 1.67
C LEU A 220 1.62 -14.70 2.37
N ASN A 221 2.04 -15.70 1.61
CA ASN A 221 2.60 -16.94 2.16
C ASN A 221 3.82 -16.67 3.05
N LYS A 222 4.79 -15.89 2.54
CA LYS A 222 6.06 -15.59 3.25
C LYS A 222 5.87 -14.76 4.50
N ILE A 223 4.88 -13.86 4.54
CA ILE A 223 4.56 -13.10 5.75
C ILE A 223 3.69 -13.91 6.74
N GLY A 224 3.37 -15.17 6.41
CA GLY A 224 2.75 -16.14 7.30
C GLY A 224 1.22 -16.21 7.22
N TRP A 225 0.63 -15.89 6.05
CA TRP A 225 -0.77 -16.16 5.79
C TRP A 225 -1.08 -17.65 5.97
N ARG A 226 -2.20 -17.95 6.59
CA ARG A 226 -2.65 -19.32 6.84
C ARG A 226 -3.96 -19.58 6.16
N LYS A 227 -3.91 -20.37 5.11
CA LYS A 227 -5.09 -20.75 4.32
C LYS A 227 -6.13 -21.42 5.22
N ASN A 228 -7.40 -21.07 4.99
CA ASN A 228 -8.58 -21.53 5.74
C ASN A 228 -8.65 -21.05 7.21
N GLU A 229 -7.71 -20.23 7.70
CA GLU A 229 -7.89 -19.52 8.97
C GLU A 229 -8.62 -18.18 8.73
N PRO A 230 -9.59 -17.81 9.59
CA PRO A 230 -10.31 -16.56 9.42
C PRO A 230 -9.42 -15.32 9.64
N CYS A 231 -9.74 -14.23 8.95
CA CYS A 231 -9.19 -12.91 9.26
C CYS A 231 -9.89 -12.29 10.45
N PHE A 232 -11.22 -12.22 10.37
CA PHE A 232 -12.07 -11.63 11.41
C PHE A 232 -13.50 -12.19 11.34
N PHE A 233 -14.22 -12.01 12.44
CA PHE A 233 -15.67 -12.15 12.51
C PHE A 233 -16.29 -10.85 13.01
N ASN A 234 -17.46 -10.48 12.45
CA ASN A 234 -18.32 -9.47 13.05
C ASN A 234 -18.87 -9.99 14.37
N ILE A 235 -18.82 -9.17 15.42
CA ILE A 235 -19.31 -9.53 16.74
C ILE A 235 -20.15 -8.40 17.33
N GLU A 236 -21.03 -8.75 18.26
CA GLU A 236 -21.65 -7.79 19.17
C GLU A 236 -21.01 -7.91 20.55
N LEU A 237 -20.68 -6.77 21.13
CA LEU A 237 -20.06 -6.70 22.46
C LEU A 237 -21.09 -6.40 23.54
N ASN A 238 -20.88 -6.97 24.71
CA ASN A 238 -21.55 -6.56 25.95
C ASN A 238 -20.95 -5.25 26.45
N GLU A 239 -21.76 -4.38 27.04
CA GLU A 239 -21.31 -3.05 27.51
C GLU A 239 -20.27 -3.11 28.63
N ASN A 240 -20.20 -4.22 29.35
CA ASN A 240 -19.27 -4.45 30.47
C ASN A 240 -17.84 -4.79 30.02
N ILE A 241 -17.53 -4.81 28.70
CA ILE A 241 -16.17 -5.02 28.22
C ILE A 241 -15.25 -3.89 28.70
N PRO A 242 -14.11 -4.18 29.33
CA PRO A 242 -13.17 -3.15 29.72
C PRO A 242 -12.60 -2.42 28.52
N ARG A 243 -12.72 -1.11 28.47
CA ARG A 243 -12.23 -0.26 27.36
C ARG A 243 -10.76 -0.50 27.02
N LYS A 244 -9.91 -0.78 28.01
CA LYS A 244 -8.50 -1.11 27.83
C LYS A 244 -8.24 -2.39 27.01
N LEU A 245 -9.23 -3.22 26.76
CA LEU A 245 -9.12 -4.43 25.94
C LEU A 245 -9.46 -4.17 24.46
N LEU A 246 -10.01 -3.01 24.13
CA LEU A 246 -10.42 -2.63 22.79
C LEU A 246 -9.22 -2.03 22.03
N ASN A 247 -9.14 -2.36 20.75
CA ASN A 247 -8.25 -1.68 19.80
C ASN A 247 -9.10 -0.74 18.94
N THR A 248 -8.80 0.55 18.94
CA THR A 248 -9.43 1.55 18.06
C THR A 248 -8.66 1.72 16.76
N SER A 249 -7.41 1.28 16.73
CA SER A 249 -6.56 1.32 15.54
C SER A 249 -6.42 -0.08 14.92
N ALA A 250 -6.61 -0.16 13.61
CA ALA A 250 -6.38 -1.38 12.83
C ALA A 250 -4.89 -1.71 12.59
N LYS A 251 -3.99 -0.73 12.77
CA LYS A 251 -2.57 -0.87 12.38
C LYS A 251 -1.67 -1.59 13.38
N LYS A 252 -2.01 -1.58 14.66
CA LYS A 252 -1.19 -2.20 15.72
C LYS A 252 -2.10 -2.87 16.73
N ILE A 253 -2.44 -4.12 16.45
CA ILE A 253 -3.34 -4.87 17.29
C ILE A 253 -2.65 -5.27 18.60
N LYS A 254 -3.15 -4.71 19.69
CA LYS A 254 -2.75 -5.01 21.07
C LYS A 254 -3.73 -6.01 21.72
N HIS A 255 -3.45 -6.40 22.95
CA HIS A 255 -4.35 -7.21 23.79
C HIS A 255 -4.78 -8.53 23.16
N LYS A 256 -3.87 -9.18 22.38
CA LYS A 256 -4.09 -10.53 21.85
C LYS A 256 -4.12 -11.52 23.00
N ARG A 257 -5.26 -12.20 23.19
CA ARG A 257 -5.51 -13.18 24.27
C ARG A 257 -6.18 -14.41 23.69
N LYS A 258 -6.20 -15.52 24.48
CA LYS A 258 -6.98 -16.70 24.15
C LYS A 258 -8.47 -16.35 24.11
N PHE A 259 -9.23 -16.91 23.18
CA PHE A 259 -10.65 -16.64 22.97
C PHE A 259 -11.49 -16.77 24.25
N LYS A 260 -11.19 -17.78 25.11
CA LYS A 260 -11.87 -17.96 26.40
C LYS A 260 -11.92 -16.71 27.29
N TYR A 261 -10.99 -15.77 27.16
CA TYR A 261 -10.98 -14.52 27.93
C TYR A 261 -11.96 -13.47 27.37
N TYR A 262 -12.32 -13.58 26.08
CA TYR A 262 -13.24 -12.66 25.43
C TYR A 262 -14.68 -13.15 25.41
N LYS A 263 -14.94 -14.46 25.49
CA LYS A 263 -16.27 -15.08 25.41
C LYS A 263 -17.33 -14.32 26.21
N LYS A 264 -17.06 -14.05 27.49
CA LYS A 264 -18.01 -13.38 28.41
C LYS A 264 -18.37 -11.94 28.01
N TYR A 265 -17.66 -11.36 27.06
CA TYR A 265 -17.89 -10.00 26.55
C TYR A 265 -18.53 -10.00 25.16
N ILE A 266 -18.72 -11.15 24.54
CA ILE A 266 -19.27 -11.29 23.19
C ILE A 266 -20.65 -11.92 23.30
N LYS A 267 -21.65 -11.29 22.68
CA LYS A 267 -22.99 -11.86 22.57
C LYS A 267 -22.98 -13.01 21.58
N GLU A 268 -23.76 -14.06 21.86
CA GLU A 268 -23.93 -15.22 20.97
C GLU A 268 -22.59 -15.83 20.49
N PHE A 269 -21.57 -15.83 21.35
CA PHE A 269 -20.24 -16.36 21.00
C PHE A 269 -20.27 -17.84 20.63
N GLU A 270 -21.28 -18.61 21.06
CA GLU A 270 -21.49 -20.01 20.73
C GLU A 270 -21.60 -20.23 19.21
N ASN A 271 -22.14 -19.25 18.48
CA ASN A 271 -22.31 -19.31 17.03
C ASN A 271 -20.99 -19.19 16.25
N LEU A 272 -19.90 -18.78 16.91
CA LEU A 272 -18.61 -18.53 16.24
C LEU A 272 -17.78 -19.78 16.02
N ASN A 273 -18.09 -20.91 16.66
CA ASN A 273 -17.34 -22.17 16.56
C ASN A 273 -15.81 -22.00 16.66
N ILE A 274 -15.35 -21.24 17.64
CA ILE A 274 -13.93 -20.92 17.87
C ILE A 274 -13.41 -21.69 19.09
N GLY A 275 -12.26 -22.35 18.92
CA GLY A 275 -11.58 -23.03 20.03
C GLY A 275 -11.07 -22.06 21.11
N ASP A 276 -11.23 -22.39 22.37
CA ASP A 276 -10.90 -21.58 23.54
C ASP A 276 -9.47 -21.05 23.59
N ASN A 277 -8.54 -21.78 23.02
CA ASN A 277 -7.11 -21.44 23.03
C ASN A 277 -6.65 -20.60 21.82
N VAL A 278 -7.54 -20.35 20.85
CA VAL A 278 -7.21 -19.51 19.67
C VAL A 278 -6.88 -18.09 20.15
N LYS A 279 -5.78 -17.53 19.65
CA LYS A 279 -5.40 -16.14 19.94
C LYS A 279 -6.25 -15.20 19.09
N VAL A 280 -6.90 -14.26 19.74
CA VAL A 280 -7.77 -13.26 19.14
C VAL A 280 -7.58 -11.90 19.81
N ALA A 281 -8.06 -10.85 19.16
CA ALA A 281 -8.22 -9.53 19.76
C ALA A 281 -9.53 -8.89 19.29
N VAL A 282 -9.97 -7.84 19.99
CA VAL A 282 -11.18 -7.09 19.63
C VAL A 282 -10.80 -5.73 19.06
N ILE A 283 -11.39 -5.38 17.92
CA ILE A 283 -11.25 -4.08 17.26
C ILE A 283 -12.61 -3.38 17.20
N THR A 284 -12.62 -2.09 17.52
CA THR A 284 -13.74 -1.16 17.34
C THR A 284 -13.26 0.04 16.55
N PRO A 285 -13.11 -0.07 15.21
CA PRO A 285 -12.34 0.86 14.39
C PRO A 285 -12.93 2.28 14.33
N ASP A 286 -14.25 2.41 14.50
CA ASP A 286 -14.92 3.70 14.39
C ASP A 286 -15.06 4.43 15.74
N SER A 287 -14.53 3.86 16.83
CA SER A 287 -14.70 4.41 18.19
C SER A 287 -14.19 5.84 18.35
N ASP A 288 -13.20 6.23 17.55
CA ASP A 288 -12.59 7.57 17.61
C ASP A 288 -13.19 8.54 16.59
N ILE A 289 -13.94 8.04 15.60
CA ILE A 289 -14.51 8.80 14.48
C ILE A 289 -16.00 9.11 14.72
N VAL A 290 -16.76 8.11 15.18
CA VAL A 290 -18.19 8.23 15.40
C VAL A 290 -18.46 8.76 16.80
N LYS A 291 -19.08 9.95 16.86
CA LYS A 291 -19.45 10.62 18.14
C LYS A 291 -20.69 10.03 18.81
N ASP A 292 -21.19 8.89 18.36
CA ASP A 292 -22.37 8.23 18.93
C ASP A 292 -22.07 7.58 20.28
N ASN A 293 -23.09 7.52 21.16
CA ASN A 293 -22.97 6.92 22.49
C ASN A 293 -22.68 5.42 22.46
N ASN A 294 -22.84 4.75 21.30
CA ASN A 294 -22.56 3.33 21.13
C ASN A 294 -21.22 3.07 20.46
N LYS A 295 -20.12 3.50 21.12
CA LYS A 295 -18.73 3.36 20.68
C LYS A 295 -18.23 1.91 20.51
N LEU A 296 -19.09 0.92 20.65
CA LEU A 296 -18.77 -0.50 20.52
C LEU A 296 -19.17 -1.07 19.16
N LYS A 297 -19.72 -0.29 18.24
CA LYS A 297 -20.12 -0.72 16.90
C LYS A 297 -19.43 0.12 15.82
N PRO A 298 -19.00 -0.47 14.69
CA PRO A 298 -18.87 -1.92 14.50
C PRO A 298 -17.76 -2.54 15.37
N ALA A 299 -17.90 -3.82 15.71
CA ALA A 299 -16.90 -4.56 16.45
C ALA A 299 -16.51 -5.85 15.72
N TYR A 300 -15.23 -6.16 15.75
CA TYR A 300 -14.67 -7.33 15.07
C TYR A 300 -13.79 -8.13 16.03
N LEU A 301 -13.95 -9.44 16.00
CA LEU A 301 -13.01 -10.37 16.58
C LEU A 301 -11.98 -10.73 15.51
N VAL A 302 -10.72 -10.37 15.72
CA VAL A 302 -9.64 -10.54 14.72
C VAL A 302 -8.70 -11.66 15.10
N PHE A 303 -8.19 -12.34 14.09
CA PHE A 303 -7.35 -13.54 14.16
C PHE A 303 -5.93 -13.23 13.65
N PRO A 304 -4.96 -14.19 13.78
CA PRO A 304 -3.60 -13.94 13.28
C PRO A 304 -3.49 -13.53 11.83
N ASN A 305 -4.36 -13.98 10.93
CA ASN A 305 -4.40 -13.58 9.54
C ASN A 305 -4.70 -12.09 9.34
N TYR A 306 -5.39 -11.45 10.28
CA TYR A 306 -5.67 -10.02 10.22
C TYR A 306 -4.40 -9.15 10.25
N ASP A 307 -3.33 -9.63 10.88
CA ASP A 307 -2.05 -8.91 10.92
C ASP A 307 -1.24 -9.05 9.61
N ARG A 308 -1.75 -9.80 8.63
CA ARG A 308 -1.06 -10.15 7.39
C ARG A 308 -1.61 -9.41 6.16
N VAL A 309 -2.71 -8.68 6.33
CA VAL A 309 -3.36 -7.91 5.25
C VAL A 309 -3.44 -6.43 5.55
#